data_b4c0851189e47e012cea9f1ac7492f67
#
_entry.id   b4c0851189e47e012cea9f1ac7492f67
#
_cell.length_a   1.000
_cell.length_b   1.000
_cell.length_c   1.000
_cell.angle_alpha   90.00
_cell.angle_beta   90.00
_cell.angle_gamma   90.00
#
_symmetry.space_group_name_H-M   'P 1'
#
loop_
_entity.id
_entity.type
_entity.pdbx_description
1 polymer ?
#
loop_
_entity_poly.entity_id
_entity_poly.type
_entity_poly.pdbx_seq_one_letter_code
_entity_poly.pdbx_strand_id
1 'polypeptide(L)'
;TRKLIRRHPHVFPDGSLDSVSQPTDGMTDSDVLVNWDRIKAEEAMERSGGGGDSSAPASRLDDITPGLPAFQRAAKLQKRAARGGFDWPDTAKVLDKISEEMHELWEAFNDMDGEGDTDAVEDELGDLFFAAVNLSRFLGLDAEQALRRSNRKFERRFRRMETMLNDSGTALEG
;
A
#
# COMPACT_ATOMS: atom_id res chain seq x y z
N THR A 1 9.37 20.32 -15.90
CA THR A 1 8.59 20.44 -17.17
C THR A 1 8.89 19.28 -18.13
N ARG A 2 10.15 18.99 -18.53
CA ARG A 2 10.49 17.90 -19.47
C ARG A 2 9.97 16.52 -19.06
N LYS A 3 10.05 16.12 -17.77
CA LYS A 3 9.55 14.83 -17.27
C LYS A 3 8.04 14.70 -17.38
N LEU A 4 7.31 15.80 -17.16
CA LEU A 4 5.84 15.79 -17.27
C LEU A 4 5.41 15.56 -18.72
N ILE A 5 6.01 16.26 -19.66
CA ILE A 5 5.73 16.13 -21.10
C ILE A 5 6.00 14.69 -21.58
N ARG A 6 7.18 14.14 -21.26
CA ARG A 6 7.57 12.78 -21.66
C ARG A 6 6.64 11.69 -21.08
N ARG A 7 6.09 11.90 -19.88
CA ARG A 7 5.22 10.92 -19.20
C ARG A 7 3.75 10.99 -19.59
N HIS A 8 3.40 12.02 -20.38
CA HIS A 8 2.02 12.21 -20.85
C HIS A 8 1.95 12.37 -22.37
N PRO A 9 2.39 11.35 -23.14
CA PRO A 9 2.41 11.43 -24.61
C PRO A 9 1.00 11.53 -25.20
N HIS A 10 -0.04 11.12 -24.46
CA HIS A 10 -1.43 11.28 -24.84
C HIS A 10 -1.91 12.74 -24.72
N VAL A 11 -1.24 13.58 -23.94
CA VAL A 11 -1.52 15.02 -23.78
C VAL A 11 -0.56 15.84 -24.66
N PHE A 12 0.68 15.36 -24.83
CA PHE A 12 1.77 16.03 -25.55
C PHE A 12 2.34 15.12 -26.62
N PRO A 13 1.63 14.87 -27.75
CA PRO A 13 1.99 13.85 -28.72
C PRO A 13 3.33 14.13 -29.44
N ASP A 14 3.72 15.38 -29.59
CA ASP A 14 4.99 15.78 -30.21
C ASP A 14 6.08 16.17 -29.19
N GLY A 15 5.81 15.98 -27.90
CA GLY A 15 6.77 16.29 -26.83
C GLY A 15 6.93 17.80 -26.55
N SER A 16 6.04 18.65 -27.04
CA SER A 16 6.03 20.10 -26.83
C SER A 16 4.89 20.55 -25.94
N LEU A 17 5.09 21.66 -25.20
CA LEU A 17 4.02 22.30 -24.43
C LEU A 17 2.97 22.99 -25.33
N ASP A 18 3.33 23.25 -26.58
CA ASP A 18 2.45 23.92 -27.53
C ASP A 18 1.47 22.97 -28.23
N SER A 19 1.66 21.65 -28.05
CA SER A 19 0.87 20.58 -28.68
C SER A 19 -0.09 19.88 -27.72
N VAL A 20 -0.80 20.64 -26.92
CA VAL A 20 -1.82 20.05 -26.02
C VAL A 20 -2.97 19.49 -26.84
N SER A 21 -3.07 18.17 -26.96
CA SER A 21 -4.21 17.48 -27.55
C SER A 21 -5.33 17.33 -26.53
N GLN A 22 -6.57 17.45 -27.02
CA GLN A 22 -7.73 16.97 -26.25
C GLN A 22 -7.59 15.44 -26.03
N PRO A 23 -8.11 14.86 -24.92
CA PRO A 23 -8.06 13.44 -24.70
C PRO A 23 -8.59 12.71 -25.94
N THR A 24 -7.77 11.87 -26.56
CA THR A 24 -8.19 11.08 -27.71
C THR A 24 -9.23 10.08 -27.26
N ASP A 25 -10.42 10.17 -27.85
CA ASP A 25 -11.50 9.19 -27.69
C ASP A 25 -10.95 7.78 -27.92
N GLY A 26 -10.98 6.94 -26.86
CA GLY A 26 -10.63 5.52 -26.95
C GLY A 26 -9.52 5.04 -26.00
N MET A 27 -8.76 5.90 -25.34
CA MET A 27 -7.82 5.48 -24.29
C MET A 27 -8.52 5.36 -22.94
N THR A 28 -8.46 4.16 -22.34
CA THR A 28 -8.97 3.96 -20.99
C THR A 28 -7.95 4.43 -19.95
N ASP A 29 -8.40 4.74 -18.72
CA ASP A 29 -7.53 5.05 -17.58
C ASP A 29 -6.48 3.95 -17.36
N SER A 30 -6.81 2.70 -17.70
CA SER A 30 -5.91 1.55 -17.66
C SER A 30 -4.77 1.66 -18.69
N ASP A 31 -5.06 2.10 -19.91
CA ASP A 31 -4.06 2.26 -20.97
C ASP A 31 -3.07 3.39 -20.64
N VAL A 32 -3.56 4.48 -20.04
CA VAL A 32 -2.74 5.59 -19.56
C VAL A 32 -1.77 5.11 -18.47
N LEU A 33 -2.25 4.31 -17.51
CA LEU A 33 -1.44 3.76 -16.43
C LEU A 33 -0.39 2.78 -16.93
N VAL A 34 -0.73 1.90 -17.88
CA VAL A 34 0.21 0.94 -18.49
C VAL A 34 1.31 1.67 -19.24
N ASN A 35 0.94 2.70 -20.02
CA ASN A 35 1.92 3.49 -20.76
C ASN A 35 2.85 4.30 -19.83
N TRP A 36 2.30 4.82 -18.74
CA TRP A 36 3.06 5.54 -17.72
C TRP A 36 4.08 4.65 -17.00
N ASP A 37 3.68 3.42 -16.66
CA ASP A 37 4.57 2.42 -16.04
C ASP A 37 5.68 1.99 -17.00
N ARG A 38 5.39 1.84 -18.32
CA ARG A 38 6.39 1.53 -19.34
C ARG A 38 7.43 2.64 -19.46
N ILE A 39 7.00 3.89 -19.58
CA ILE A 39 7.90 5.06 -19.69
C ILE A 39 8.77 5.20 -18.43
N LYS A 40 8.20 4.94 -17.27
CA LYS A 40 8.92 4.97 -15.99
C LYS A 40 9.97 3.85 -15.91
N ALA A 41 9.68 2.68 -16.42
CA ALA A 41 10.64 1.56 -16.52
C ALA A 41 11.79 1.89 -17.48
N GLU A 42 11.49 2.50 -18.64
CA GLU A 42 12.50 2.98 -19.59
C GLU A 42 13.41 4.05 -18.97
N GLU A 43 12.85 5.02 -18.24
CA GLU A 43 13.64 6.03 -17.51
C GLU A 43 14.50 5.44 -16.38
N ALA A 44 14.07 4.33 -15.77
CA ALA A 44 14.87 3.62 -14.76
C ALA A 44 16.05 2.89 -15.42
N MET A 45 15.82 2.26 -16.59
CA MET A 45 16.88 1.62 -17.39
C MET A 45 17.91 2.65 -17.88
N GLU A 46 17.46 3.82 -18.37
CA GLU A 46 18.38 4.91 -18.80
C GLU A 46 19.24 5.44 -17.62
N ARG A 47 18.72 5.44 -16.39
CA ARG A 47 19.47 5.84 -15.18
C ARG A 47 20.47 4.80 -14.73
N SER A 48 20.19 3.52 -14.95
CA SER A 48 21.10 2.40 -14.63
C SER A 48 22.24 2.25 -15.62
N GLY A 49 22.17 2.87 -16.79
CA GLY A 49 23.22 2.86 -17.83
C GLY A 49 24.48 3.67 -17.50
N GLY A 50 24.59 4.27 -16.31
CA GLY A 50 25.73 5.01 -15.79
C GLY A 50 26.52 4.22 -14.75
N GLY A 51 27.28 3.18 -15.15
CA GLY A 51 28.44 2.66 -14.42
C GLY A 51 28.16 1.92 -13.12
N GLY A 52 27.74 0.68 -13.18
CA GLY A 52 27.76 -0.26 -12.08
C GLY A 52 27.45 -1.67 -12.61
N ASP A 53 28.42 -2.55 -12.52
CA ASP A 53 28.35 -3.96 -12.89
C ASP A 53 27.33 -4.69 -11.97
N SER A 54 26.06 -4.68 -12.35
CA SER A 54 25.03 -5.47 -11.70
C SER A 54 24.23 -6.19 -12.77
N SER A 55 24.68 -7.40 -13.08
CA SER A 55 24.08 -8.32 -14.06
C SER A 55 22.75 -8.95 -13.59
N ALA A 56 22.18 -8.50 -12.47
CA ALA A 56 20.90 -8.97 -12.00
C ALA A 56 19.75 -8.12 -12.60
N PRO A 57 18.68 -8.76 -13.10
CA PRO A 57 17.51 -8.04 -13.57
C PRO A 57 16.93 -7.19 -12.44
N ALA A 58 16.63 -5.91 -12.73
CA ALA A 58 15.99 -5.00 -11.77
C ALA A 58 14.67 -5.59 -11.28
N SER A 59 14.46 -5.61 -9.97
CA SER A 59 13.20 -6.06 -9.39
C SER A 59 12.07 -5.09 -9.73
N ARG A 60 10.89 -5.63 -9.99
CA ARG A 60 9.68 -4.82 -10.16
C ARG A 60 9.35 -3.97 -8.93
N LEU A 61 9.95 -4.25 -7.79
CA LEU A 61 9.73 -3.58 -6.51
C LEU A 61 10.74 -2.44 -6.23
N ASP A 62 11.82 -2.32 -7.01
CA ASP A 62 12.92 -1.38 -6.76
C ASP A 62 12.49 0.11 -6.77
N ASP A 63 11.43 0.42 -7.52
CA ASP A 63 10.88 1.78 -7.62
C ASP A 63 10.03 2.22 -6.40
N ILE A 64 9.81 1.33 -5.43
CA ILE A 64 8.93 1.63 -4.29
C ILE A 64 9.74 2.30 -3.19
N THR A 65 9.46 3.58 -2.96
CA THR A 65 10.17 4.40 -1.98
C THR A 65 10.13 3.76 -0.58
N PRO A 66 11.29 3.50 0.06
CA PRO A 66 11.33 2.89 1.40
C PRO A 66 10.68 3.73 2.50
N GLY A 67 10.74 5.07 2.39
CA GLY A 67 10.23 6.01 3.39
C GLY A 67 8.73 6.28 3.35
N LEU A 68 7.94 5.46 2.66
CA LEU A 68 6.48 5.55 2.70
C LEU A 68 5.94 5.05 4.05
N PRO A 69 4.81 5.59 4.54
CA PRO A 69 4.07 4.98 5.65
C PRO A 69 3.78 3.50 5.36
N ALA A 70 3.87 2.65 6.38
CA ALA A 70 3.89 1.19 6.22
C ALA A 70 2.68 0.66 5.41
N PHE A 71 1.47 1.09 5.71
CA PHE A 71 0.26 0.66 4.99
C PHE A 71 0.25 1.10 3.53
N GLN A 72 0.73 2.32 3.26
CA GLN A 72 0.84 2.81 1.88
C GLN A 72 1.92 2.06 1.11
N ARG A 73 3.03 1.70 1.77
CA ARG A 73 4.10 0.90 1.17
C ARG A 73 3.60 -0.51 0.86
N ALA A 74 2.93 -1.17 1.80
CA ALA A 74 2.32 -2.49 1.61
C ALA A 74 1.35 -2.50 0.42
N ALA A 75 0.43 -1.54 0.34
CA ALA A 75 -0.51 -1.42 -0.78
C ALA A 75 0.20 -1.24 -2.14
N LYS A 76 1.30 -0.48 -2.18
CA LYS A 76 2.10 -0.32 -3.42
C LYS A 76 2.84 -1.59 -3.79
N LEU A 77 3.43 -2.31 -2.83
CA LEU A 77 4.09 -3.59 -3.05
C LEU A 77 3.12 -4.60 -3.66
N GLN A 78 1.96 -4.77 -3.05
CA GLN A 78 0.91 -5.68 -3.52
C GLN A 78 0.39 -5.32 -4.90
N LYS A 79 0.09 -4.03 -5.14
CA LYS A 79 -0.34 -3.56 -6.45
C LYS A 79 0.71 -3.80 -7.54
N ARG A 80 1.98 -3.69 -7.20
CA ARG A 80 3.07 -3.95 -8.14
C ARG A 80 3.23 -5.45 -8.42
N ALA A 81 3.13 -6.29 -7.39
CA ALA A 81 3.15 -7.75 -7.51
C ALA A 81 1.97 -8.25 -8.38
N ALA A 82 0.76 -7.74 -8.12
CA ALA A 82 -0.45 -8.06 -8.87
C ALA A 82 -0.32 -7.77 -10.37
N ARG A 83 0.27 -6.63 -10.76
CA ARG A 83 0.59 -6.31 -12.16
C ARG A 83 1.60 -7.29 -12.79
N GLY A 84 2.38 -7.97 -11.98
CA GLY A 84 3.30 -9.01 -12.38
C GLY A 84 2.66 -10.39 -12.51
N GLY A 85 1.36 -10.50 -12.25
CA GLY A 85 0.63 -11.77 -12.22
C GLY A 85 0.69 -12.49 -10.87
N PHE A 86 1.30 -11.87 -9.84
CA PHE A 86 1.33 -12.41 -8.49
C PHE A 86 0.24 -11.75 -7.64
N ASP A 87 -0.97 -12.34 -7.70
CA ASP A 87 -2.14 -11.86 -6.96
C ASP A 87 -3.06 -13.01 -6.57
N TRP A 88 -3.92 -12.77 -5.59
CA TRP A 88 -4.97 -13.68 -5.18
C TRP A 88 -6.08 -13.73 -6.25
N PRO A 89 -6.74 -14.89 -6.45
CA PRO A 89 -7.77 -15.01 -7.46
C PRO A 89 -9.04 -14.22 -7.14
N ASP A 90 -9.36 -14.08 -5.85
CA ASP A 90 -10.56 -13.38 -5.39
C ASP A 90 -10.45 -12.92 -3.92
N THR A 91 -11.46 -12.18 -3.48
CA THR A 91 -11.55 -11.66 -2.11
C THR A 91 -11.70 -12.76 -1.05
N ALA A 92 -12.34 -13.89 -1.39
CA ALA A 92 -12.51 -14.99 -0.44
C ALA A 92 -11.16 -15.58 -0.04
N LYS A 93 -10.24 -15.75 -1.00
CA LYS A 93 -8.88 -16.22 -0.72
C LYS A 93 -8.05 -15.25 0.13
N VAL A 94 -8.29 -13.95 -0.02
CA VAL A 94 -7.66 -12.97 0.88
C VAL A 94 -8.22 -13.08 2.31
N LEU A 95 -9.52 -13.34 2.47
CA LEU A 95 -10.12 -13.58 3.78
C LEU A 95 -9.64 -14.89 4.41
N ASP A 96 -9.49 -15.95 3.60
CA ASP A 96 -8.89 -17.21 4.07
C ASP A 96 -7.47 -16.95 4.63
N LYS A 97 -6.64 -16.16 3.92
CA LYS A 97 -5.29 -15.80 4.39
C LYS A 97 -5.30 -14.97 5.68
N ILE A 98 -6.23 -14.02 5.83
CA ILE A 98 -6.37 -13.28 7.11
C ILE A 98 -6.68 -14.23 8.27
N SER A 99 -7.50 -15.26 8.03
CA SER A 99 -7.82 -16.25 9.05
C SER A 99 -6.62 -17.14 9.39
N GLU A 100 -5.78 -17.44 8.41
CA GLU A 100 -4.52 -18.14 8.56
C GLU A 100 -3.53 -17.33 9.40
N GLU A 101 -3.25 -16.06 9.03
CA GLU A 101 -2.37 -15.16 9.79
C GLU A 101 -2.83 -14.95 11.23
N MET A 102 -4.13 -14.90 11.46
CA MET A 102 -4.68 -14.83 12.82
C MET A 102 -4.40 -16.08 13.62
N HIS A 103 -4.38 -17.24 12.99
CA HIS A 103 -4.06 -18.52 13.63
C HIS A 103 -2.57 -18.61 13.94
N GLU A 104 -1.71 -18.26 12.98
CA GLU A 104 -0.26 -18.24 13.13
C GLU A 104 0.18 -17.26 14.24
N LEU A 105 -0.41 -16.07 14.27
CA LEU A 105 -0.22 -15.12 15.37
C LEU A 105 -0.64 -15.71 16.73
N TRP A 106 -1.74 -16.47 16.79
CA TRP A 106 -2.19 -17.12 18.01
C TRP A 106 -1.24 -18.23 18.44
N GLU A 107 -0.69 -19.01 17.52
CA GLU A 107 0.30 -20.05 17.80
C GLU A 107 1.60 -19.42 18.31
N ALA A 108 2.14 -18.41 17.61
CA ALA A 108 3.33 -17.66 18.03
C ALA A 108 3.17 -17.06 19.43
N PHE A 109 1.98 -16.52 19.74
CA PHE A 109 1.70 -15.97 21.06
C PHE A 109 1.67 -17.07 22.16
N ASN A 110 1.10 -18.25 21.88
CA ASN A 110 1.04 -19.36 22.85
C ASN A 110 2.40 -20.02 23.06
N ASP A 111 3.26 -20.03 22.04
CA ASP A 111 4.61 -20.63 22.08
C ASP A 111 5.62 -19.70 22.74
N MET A 112 5.23 -18.46 23.05
CA MET A 112 6.08 -17.48 23.69
C MET A 112 6.35 -17.87 25.15
N ASP A 113 7.55 -18.40 25.43
CA ASP A 113 8.01 -18.78 26.76
C ASP A 113 8.47 -17.54 27.57
N GLY A 114 7.55 -16.91 28.32
CA GLY A 114 7.88 -15.83 29.26
C GLY A 114 8.25 -14.50 28.60
N GLU A 115 9.14 -13.71 29.23
CA GLU A 115 9.60 -12.39 28.75
C GLU A 115 10.57 -12.46 27.54
N GLY A 116 10.55 -13.57 26.78
CA GLY A 116 11.51 -13.86 25.73
C GLY A 116 11.16 -13.23 24.39
N ASP A 117 11.36 -13.98 23.37
CA ASP A 117 11.36 -13.61 21.97
C ASP A 117 9.96 -13.20 21.46
N THR A 118 9.73 -11.87 21.32
CA THR A 118 8.52 -11.33 20.68
C THR A 118 8.63 -11.25 19.17
N ASP A 119 9.79 -11.61 18.59
CA ASP A 119 10.07 -11.41 17.16
C ASP A 119 9.09 -12.21 16.29
N ALA A 120 8.80 -13.47 16.67
CA ALA A 120 7.83 -14.30 15.96
C ALA A 120 6.41 -13.69 16.00
N VAL A 121 6.00 -13.19 17.17
CA VAL A 121 4.68 -12.53 17.32
C VAL A 121 4.62 -11.22 16.52
N GLU A 122 5.72 -10.46 16.45
CA GLU A 122 5.82 -9.23 15.65
C GLU A 122 5.74 -9.54 14.16
N ASP A 123 6.39 -10.61 13.70
CA ASP A 123 6.36 -11.05 12.30
C ASP A 123 4.93 -11.44 11.89
N GLU A 124 4.24 -12.31 12.65
CA GLU A 124 2.88 -12.74 12.35
C GLU A 124 1.87 -11.57 12.43
N LEU A 125 2.05 -10.65 13.38
CA LEU A 125 1.25 -9.43 13.44
C LEU A 125 1.48 -8.55 12.20
N GLY A 126 2.71 -8.49 11.70
CA GLY A 126 3.07 -7.80 10.47
C GLY A 126 2.36 -8.41 9.25
N ASP A 127 2.33 -9.74 9.15
CA ASP A 127 1.69 -10.47 8.06
C ASP A 127 0.16 -10.32 8.11
N LEU A 128 -0.44 -10.33 9.29
CA LEU A 128 -1.86 -9.99 9.47
C LEU A 128 -2.18 -8.57 8.96
N PHE A 129 -1.35 -7.57 9.28
CA PHE A 129 -1.54 -6.22 8.76
C PHE A 129 -1.37 -6.16 7.24
N PHE A 130 -0.41 -6.89 6.69
CA PHE A 130 -0.18 -6.96 5.25
C PHE A 130 -1.38 -7.61 4.54
N ALA A 131 -1.95 -8.69 5.07
CA ALA A 131 -3.16 -9.32 4.56
C ALA A 131 -4.39 -8.40 4.65
N ALA A 132 -4.53 -7.63 5.74
CA ALA A 132 -5.61 -6.64 5.89
C ALA A 132 -5.51 -5.49 4.87
N VAL A 133 -4.29 -5.01 4.56
CA VAL A 133 -4.06 -4.04 3.48
C VAL A 133 -4.44 -4.64 2.13
N ASN A 134 -4.14 -5.92 1.90
CA ASN A 134 -4.52 -6.61 0.67
C ASN A 134 -6.04 -6.72 0.51
N LEU A 135 -6.75 -7.06 1.59
CA LEU A 135 -8.22 -7.05 1.59
C LEU A 135 -8.78 -5.66 1.21
N SER A 136 -8.21 -4.60 1.79
CA SER A 136 -8.61 -3.24 1.47
C SER A 136 -8.45 -2.95 -0.03
N ARG A 137 -7.36 -3.39 -0.64
CA ARG A 137 -7.10 -3.26 -2.07
C ARG A 137 -8.14 -3.99 -2.91
N PHE A 138 -8.49 -5.23 -2.55
CA PHE A 138 -9.53 -6.02 -3.25
C PHE A 138 -10.91 -5.37 -3.16
N LEU A 139 -11.21 -4.72 -2.04
CA LEU A 139 -12.47 -3.98 -1.84
C LEU A 139 -12.45 -2.58 -2.44
N GLY A 140 -11.36 -2.15 -3.10
CA GLY A 140 -11.21 -0.80 -3.62
C GLY A 140 -11.13 0.29 -2.54
N LEU A 141 -10.72 -0.07 -1.32
CA LEU A 141 -10.62 0.82 -0.17
C LEU A 141 -9.15 1.21 0.09
N ASP A 142 -8.96 2.37 0.70
CA ASP A 142 -7.68 2.81 1.23
C ASP A 142 -7.55 2.38 2.70
N ALA A 143 -6.59 1.49 3.01
CA ALA A 143 -6.37 0.96 4.35
C ALA A 143 -6.00 2.04 5.37
N GLU A 144 -5.18 3.03 4.97
CA GLU A 144 -4.79 4.17 5.81
C GLU A 144 -6.01 5.02 6.17
N GLN A 145 -6.87 5.32 5.20
CA GLN A 145 -8.11 6.07 5.43
C GLN A 145 -9.10 5.30 6.29
N ALA A 146 -9.19 3.99 6.12
CA ALA A 146 -10.02 3.13 6.95
C ALA A 146 -9.58 3.19 8.42
N LEU A 147 -8.28 3.08 8.69
CA LEU A 147 -7.72 3.18 10.05
C LEU A 147 -7.90 4.58 10.63
N ARG A 148 -7.64 5.64 9.87
CA ARG A 148 -7.90 7.03 10.30
C ARG A 148 -9.37 7.27 10.67
N ARG A 149 -10.30 6.64 9.94
CA ARG A 149 -11.73 6.70 10.28
C ARG A 149 -12.04 6.00 11.60
N SER A 150 -11.37 4.87 11.86
CA SER A 150 -11.49 4.14 13.14
C SER A 150 -10.95 4.96 14.30
N ASN A 151 -9.77 5.58 14.15
CA ASN A 151 -9.17 6.46 15.16
C ASN A 151 -10.13 7.61 15.53
N ARG A 152 -10.64 8.34 14.54
CA ARG A 152 -11.63 9.42 14.80
C ARG A 152 -12.89 8.92 15.50
N LYS A 153 -13.34 7.70 15.20
CA LYS A 153 -14.50 7.08 15.85
C LYS A 153 -14.19 6.78 17.32
N PHE A 154 -13.01 6.23 17.59
CA PHE A 154 -12.54 5.95 18.95
C PHE A 154 -12.43 7.24 19.76
N GLU A 155 -11.68 8.24 19.28
CA GLU A 155 -11.50 9.53 19.94
C GLU A 155 -12.84 10.20 20.31
N ARG A 156 -13.79 10.21 19.37
CA ARG A 156 -15.13 10.78 19.63
C ARG A 156 -15.88 10.04 20.73
N ARG A 157 -15.79 8.70 20.75
CA ARG A 157 -16.44 7.86 21.76
C ARG A 157 -15.78 8.05 23.12
N PHE A 158 -14.48 8.09 23.15
CA PHE A 158 -13.71 8.27 24.36
C PHE A 158 -14.00 9.63 25.02
N ARG A 159 -13.92 10.72 24.25
CA ARG A 159 -14.26 12.06 24.73
C ARG A 159 -15.69 12.17 25.26
N ARG A 160 -16.65 11.48 24.63
CA ARG A 160 -18.01 11.43 25.13
C ARG A 160 -18.10 10.70 26.47
N MET A 161 -17.38 9.62 26.64
CA MET A 161 -17.30 8.88 27.92
C MET A 161 -16.68 9.77 29.01
N GLU A 162 -15.59 10.46 28.73
CA GLU A 162 -14.96 11.42 29.67
C GLU A 162 -15.97 12.50 30.14
N THR A 163 -16.72 13.06 29.17
CA THR A 163 -17.76 14.05 29.50
C THR A 163 -18.81 13.46 30.45
N MET A 164 -19.32 12.26 30.15
CA MET A 164 -20.33 11.60 30.99
C MET A 164 -19.79 11.28 32.40
N LEU A 165 -18.53 10.87 32.52
CA LEU A 165 -17.88 10.61 33.80
C LEU A 165 -17.71 11.90 34.62
N ASN A 166 -17.24 12.96 33.98
CA ASN A 166 -17.12 14.27 34.63
C ASN A 166 -18.48 14.81 35.16
N ASP A 167 -19.53 14.66 34.34
CA ASP A 167 -20.89 15.07 34.69
C ASP A 167 -21.44 14.25 35.89
N SER A 168 -21.02 12.99 36.03
CA SER A 168 -21.39 12.11 37.16
C SER A 168 -20.50 12.27 38.41
N GLY A 169 -19.49 13.15 38.36
CA GLY A 169 -18.53 13.34 39.44
C GLY A 169 -17.53 12.18 39.62
N THR A 170 -17.41 11.32 38.60
CA THR A 170 -16.49 10.17 38.58
C THR A 170 -15.28 10.52 37.72
N ALA A 171 -14.06 10.32 38.20
CA ALA A 171 -12.85 10.46 37.38
C ALA A 171 -12.48 9.12 36.77
N LEU A 172 -11.83 9.16 35.57
CA LEU A 172 -11.09 8.01 35.07
C LEU A 172 -9.87 7.82 35.98
N GLU A 173 -9.82 6.71 36.69
CA GLU A 173 -8.62 6.32 37.43
C GLU A 173 -7.62 5.75 36.42
N GLY A 174 -6.39 6.30 36.38
CA GLY A 174 -5.26 5.86 35.56
C GLY A 174 -4.45 4.78 36.25
#